data_b065886203963805b24935d5617718ce
#
_entry.id   b065886203963805b24935d5617718ce
#
_cell.length_a   1.000
_cell.length_b   1.000
_cell.length_c   1.000
_cell.angle_alpha   90.00
_cell.angle_beta   90.00
_cell.angle_gamma   90.00
#
_symmetry.space_group_name_H-M   'P 1'
#
loop_
_entity.id
_entity.type
_entity.pdbx_description
1 polymer ?
#
loop_
_entity_poly.entity_id
_entity_poly.type
_entity_poly.pdbx_seq_one_letter_code
_entity_poly.pdbx_strand_id
1 'polypeptide(L)'
;LDQGGKNQLYTWYFGGLLKESPNLDFDVFGLSYYPMWHGTMEGLQYNLNYLATTYNKEVCVVETAYAWTTEDGDGEGNVFISGDEEVGGYPATVEGQFEFMNDLESIILNVPDDKGIGYFYWEPEWIPVEGGTYATSAGVAYKNDTVTPSNTWDNMTLFNFQGNALDSIKVLNKPCENLLTNISFEQNGITTSPSGWNVWTSDSSDENTVRTEYGDAYDGDYKLTFWDDKEYSCSVYKTYTNIPNGTYKFSIW
;
A
#
# COMPACT_ATOMS: atom_id res chain seq x y z
N LEU A 1 10.99 -14.17 6.91
CA LEU A 1 10.46 -13.83 8.23
C LEU A 1 11.00 -12.50 8.71
N ASP A 2 10.15 -11.54 9.03
CA ASP A 2 10.56 -10.40 9.82
C ASP A 2 10.65 -10.79 11.30
N GLN A 3 11.69 -10.33 11.99
CA GLN A 3 11.97 -10.63 13.38
C GLN A 3 12.07 -9.34 14.22
N GLY A 4 11.56 -8.23 13.71
CA GLY A 4 11.58 -6.94 14.43
C GLY A 4 12.98 -6.55 14.91
N GLY A 5 13.75 -5.83 14.12
CA GLY A 5 15.10 -5.38 14.46
C GLY A 5 16.19 -6.46 14.53
N LYS A 6 15.89 -7.69 14.11
CA LYS A 6 16.84 -8.80 14.09
C LYS A 6 17.58 -8.94 12.76
N ASN A 7 18.10 -7.86 12.20
CA ASN A 7 18.83 -7.88 10.93
C ASN A 7 20.04 -8.85 10.94
N GLN A 8 20.57 -9.21 12.10
CA GLN A 8 21.63 -10.21 12.22
C GLN A 8 21.20 -11.58 11.68
N LEU A 9 19.90 -11.94 11.82
CA LEU A 9 19.36 -13.16 11.25
C LEU A 9 19.42 -13.13 9.73
N TYR A 10 19.08 -12.01 9.12
CA TYR A 10 19.14 -11.84 7.67
C TYR A 10 20.58 -11.85 7.17
N THR A 11 21.49 -11.17 7.85
CA THR A 11 22.93 -11.22 7.52
C THR A 11 23.47 -12.65 7.61
N TRP A 12 23.10 -13.39 8.64
CA TRP A 12 23.53 -14.78 8.79
C TRP A 12 22.93 -15.67 7.69
N TYR A 13 21.62 -15.59 7.46
CA TYR A 13 20.94 -16.47 6.53
C TYR A 13 21.25 -16.11 5.06
N PHE A 14 20.90 -14.90 4.66
CA PHE A 14 21.09 -14.46 3.26
C PHE A 14 22.56 -14.21 2.94
N GLY A 15 23.30 -13.61 3.85
CA GLY A 15 24.74 -13.42 3.67
C GLY A 15 25.48 -14.76 3.58
N GLY A 16 25.09 -15.75 4.38
CA GLY A 16 25.59 -17.13 4.28
C GLY A 16 25.21 -17.80 2.97
N LEU A 17 23.92 -17.74 2.59
CA LEU A 17 23.39 -18.31 1.35
C LEU A 17 24.11 -17.75 0.11
N LEU A 18 24.25 -16.44 0.02
CA LEU A 18 24.89 -15.77 -1.11
C LEU A 18 26.42 -16.00 -1.13
N LYS A 19 27.04 -16.23 0.02
CA LYS A 19 28.44 -16.64 0.08
C LYS A 19 28.66 -18.03 -0.49
N GLU A 20 27.78 -18.98 -0.16
CA GLU A 20 27.87 -20.37 -0.67
C GLU A 20 27.37 -20.48 -2.11
N SER A 21 26.48 -19.60 -2.54
CA SER A 21 25.87 -19.56 -3.87
C SER A 21 25.96 -18.16 -4.47
N PRO A 22 27.14 -17.66 -4.84
CA PRO A 22 27.35 -16.27 -5.28
C PRO A 22 26.66 -15.94 -6.60
N ASN A 23 26.24 -16.94 -7.36
CA ASN A 23 25.48 -16.77 -8.61
C ASN A 23 23.98 -17.01 -8.44
N LEU A 24 23.50 -17.11 -7.19
CA LEU A 24 22.06 -17.23 -6.94
C LEU A 24 21.37 -15.96 -7.42
N ASP A 25 20.51 -16.11 -8.40
CA ASP A 25 19.69 -15.05 -8.94
C ASP A 25 18.28 -15.10 -8.35
N PHE A 26 17.82 -13.98 -7.83
CA PHE A 26 16.46 -13.77 -7.33
C PHE A 26 16.14 -12.27 -7.36
N ASP A 27 14.87 -11.92 -7.38
CA ASP A 27 14.42 -10.54 -7.55
C ASP A 27 13.96 -9.91 -6.25
N VAL A 28 13.26 -10.65 -5.40
CA VAL A 28 12.51 -10.11 -4.27
C VAL A 28 12.82 -10.86 -2.97
N PHE A 29 12.97 -10.13 -1.87
CA PHE A 29 12.87 -10.68 -0.51
C PHE A 29 11.42 -10.62 -0.03
N GLY A 30 10.85 -11.77 0.32
CA GLY A 30 9.55 -11.88 0.96
C GLY A 30 9.68 -12.07 2.47
N LEU A 31 9.00 -11.20 3.26
CA LEU A 31 8.97 -11.27 4.71
C LEU A 31 7.55 -11.48 5.21
N SER A 32 7.35 -12.36 6.20
CA SER A 32 6.10 -12.43 6.97
C SER A 32 6.19 -11.49 8.16
N TYR A 33 5.17 -10.69 8.41
CA TYR A 33 5.13 -9.73 9.50
C TYR A 33 3.81 -9.78 10.27
N TYR A 34 3.90 -10.16 11.53
CA TYR A 34 2.81 -10.13 12.50
C TYR A 34 3.34 -9.47 13.77
N PRO A 35 2.85 -8.27 14.16
CA PRO A 35 3.45 -7.50 15.27
C PRO A 35 3.58 -8.29 16.57
N MET A 36 2.56 -9.07 16.94
CA MET A 36 2.56 -9.87 18.16
C MET A 36 3.72 -10.87 18.24
N TRP A 37 4.30 -11.27 17.11
CA TRP A 37 5.44 -12.20 17.06
C TRP A 37 6.74 -11.54 16.63
N HIS A 38 6.66 -10.50 15.80
CA HIS A 38 7.81 -9.96 15.09
C HIS A 38 8.23 -8.58 15.57
N GLY A 39 7.46 -7.96 16.46
CA GLY A 39 7.77 -6.66 17.06
C GLY A 39 7.20 -5.47 16.30
N THR A 40 7.82 -4.30 16.48
CA THR A 40 7.25 -3.03 16.06
C THR A 40 7.35 -2.75 14.57
N MET A 41 6.53 -1.82 14.09
CA MET A 41 6.55 -1.30 12.71
C MET A 41 7.89 -0.65 12.35
N GLU A 42 8.54 0.05 13.30
CA GLU A 42 9.89 0.60 13.10
C GLU A 42 10.94 -0.49 12.89
N GLY A 43 10.80 -1.63 13.59
CA GLY A 43 11.65 -2.79 13.39
C GLY A 43 11.50 -3.37 11.99
N LEU A 44 10.27 -3.49 11.50
CA LEU A 44 9.99 -3.91 10.13
C LEU A 44 10.58 -2.95 9.11
N GLN A 45 10.34 -1.65 9.24
CA GLN A 45 10.88 -0.63 8.34
C GLN A 45 12.41 -0.70 8.27
N TYR A 46 13.06 -0.84 9.43
CA TYR A 46 14.52 -1.01 9.48
C TYR A 46 14.98 -2.23 8.67
N ASN A 47 14.33 -3.37 8.83
CA ASN A 47 14.67 -4.60 8.13
C ASN A 47 14.40 -4.54 6.62
N LEU A 48 13.28 -3.96 6.20
CA LEU A 48 12.97 -3.72 4.79
C LEU A 48 14.05 -2.84 4.13
N ASN A 49 14.38 -1.71 4.77
CA ASN A 49 15.41 -0.79 4.30
C ASN A 49 16.80 -1.46 4.25
N TYR A 50 17.13 -2.23 5.28
CA TYR A 50 18.41 -2.96 5.33
C TYR A 50 18.54 -3.96 4.19
N LEU A 51 17.54 -4.79 3.95
CA LEU A 51 17.55 -5.78 2.87
C LEU A 51 17.61 -5.11 1.50
N ALA A 52 16.76 -4.11 1.27
CA ALA A 52 16.72 -3.38 0.01
C ALA A 52 18.06 -2.72 -0.33
N THR A 53 18.69 -2.06 0.64
CA THR A 53 19.95 -1.34 0.41
C THR A 53 21.18 -2.26 0.39
N THR A 54 21.24 -3.25 1.29
CA THR A 54 22.40 -4.15 1.38
C THR A 54 22.54 -5.07 0.19
N TYR A 55 21.42 -5.61 -0.30
CA TYR A 55 21.42 -6.59 -1.37
C TYR A 55 20.97 -6.02 -2.72
N ASN A 56 20.56 -4.77 -2.75
CA ASN A 56 20.05 -4.09 -3.95
C ASN A 56 18.90 -4.85 -4.63
N LYS A 57 17.96 -5.37 -3.82
CA LYS A 57 16.81 -6.16 -4.26
C LYS A 57 15.50 -5.54 -3.79
N GLU A 58 14.40 -5.86 -4.46
CA GLU A 58 13.06 -5.50 -4.01
C GLU A 58 12.67 -6.25 -2.72
N VAL A 59 11.74 -5.68 -1.96
CA VAL A 59 11.21 -6.27 -0.73
C VAL A 59 9.69 -6.25 -0.75
N CYS A 60 9.09 -7.29 -0.20
CA CYS A 60 7.64 -7.45 -0.09
C CYS A 60 7.28 -8.04 1.28
N VAL A 61 6.21 -7.56 1.89
CA VAL A 61 5.60 -8.25 3.03
C VAL A 61 4.62 -9.28 2.47
N VAL A 62 5.05 -10.54 2.42
CA VAL A 62 4.29 -11.62 1.76
C VAL A 62 3.20 -12.22 2.63
N GLU A 63 3.12 -11.79 3.90
CA GLU A 63 2.14 -12.31 4.86
C GLU A 63 2.00 -11.34 6.03
N THR A 64 0.80 -10.88 6.30
CA THR A 64 0.49 -10.01 7.45
C THR A 64 -1.00 -10.01 7.74
N ALA A 65 -1.38 -9.79 8.99
CA ALA A 65 -2.74 -9.51 9.41
C ALA A 65 -2.74 -8.76 10.73
N TYR A 66 -3.84 -8.11 11.07
CA TYR A 66 -4.06 -7.43 12.35
C TYR A 66 -5.51 -7.56 12.80
N ALA A 67 -5.73 -7.67 14.13
CA ALA A 67 -7.06 -7.87 14.66
C ALA A 67 -7.91 -6.60 14.64
N TRP A 68 -9.18 -6.75 14.28
CA TRP A 68 -10.22 -5.73 14.39
C TRP A 68 -11.03 -5.84 15.70
N THR A 69 -10.84 -6.93 16.45
CA THR A 69 -11.43 -7.18 17.76
C THR A 69 -10.62 -8.24 18.50
N THR A 70 -10.75 -8.31 19.82
CA THR A 70 -10.24 -9.41 20.65
C THR A 70 -11.31 -10.45 20.96
N GLU A 71 -12.52 -10.30 20.44
CA GLU A 71 -13.60 -11.28 20.58
C GLU A 71 -13.35 -12.47 19.65
N ASP A 72 -13.95 -13.59 20.03
CA ASP A 72 -13.91 -14.88 19.32
C ASP A 72 -15.29 -15.15 18.72
N GLY A 73 -15.34 -15.43 17.43
CA GLY A 73 -16.60 -15.57 16.69
C GLY A 73 -17.13 -17.00 16.64
N ASP A 74 -16.32 -18.03 16.94
CA ASP A 74 -16.71 -19.44 16.81
C ASP A 74 -16.46 -20.32 18.05
N GLY A 75 -15.81 -19.77 19.07
CA GLY A 75 -15.54 -20.47 20.34
C GLY A 75 -14.23 -21.25 20.36
N GLU A 76 -13.42 -21.19 19.32
CA GLU A 76 -12.05 -21.69 19.29
C GLU A 76 -11.07 -20.51 19.43
N GLY A 77 -10.22 -20.54 20.42
CA GLY A 77 -9.37 -19.40 20.78
C GLY A 77 -8.54 -18.85 19.62
N ASN A 78 -8.58 -17.55 19.46
CA ASN A 78 -7.87 -16.83 18.39
C ASN A 78 -6.36 -16.77 18.59
N VAL A 79 -5.64 -16.63 17.49
CA VAL A 79 -4.18 -16.41 17.49
C VAL A 79 -3.84 -15.03 18.03
N PHE A 80 -4.62 -14.00 17.68
CA PHE A 80 -4.50 -12.67 18.26
C PHE A 80 -5.41 -12.55 19.48
N ILE A 81 -4.84 -12.29 20.64
CA ILE A 81 -5.55 -12.22 21.91
C ILE A 81 -5.37 -10.86 22.59
N SER A 82 -6.16 -10.58 23.63
CA SER A 82 -6.03 -9.35 24.42
C SER A 82 -4.62 -9.23 25.02
N GLY A 83 -3.97 -8.10 24.82
CA GLY A 83 -2.58 -7.80 25.18
C GLY A 83 -1.62 -7.79 24.00
N ASP A 84 -1.96 -8.44 22.88
CA ASP A 84 -1.12 -8.42 21.67
C ASP A 84 -1.08 -7.04 21.02
N GLU A 85 -2.12 -6.23 21.21
CA GLU A 85 -2.18 -4.82 20.80
C GLU A 85 -1.10 -3.96 21.46
N GLU A 86 -0.61 -4.31 22.65
CA GLU A 86 0.50 -3.59 23.30
C GLU A 86 1.81 -3.74 22.52
N VAL A 87 2.03 -4.90 21.91
CA VAL A 87 3.20 -5.16 21.06
C VAL A 87 3.02 -4.54 19.69
N GLY A 88 1.83 -4.67 19.11
CA GLY A 88 1.51 -4.14 17.79
C GLY A 88 1.47 -2.62 17.74
N GLY A 89 1.10 -1.99 18.86
CA GLY A 89 0.99 -0.54 18.97
C GLY A 89 -0.31 0.06 18.44
N TYR A 90 -1.26 -0.78 18.02
CA TYR A 90 -2.59 -0.38 17.53
C TYR A 90 -3.67 -1.07 18.36
N PRO A 91 -4.78 -0.41 18.69
CA PRO A 91 -5.89 -1.07 19.37
C PRO A 91 -6.52 -2.16 18.46
N ALA A 92 -6.97 -3.26 19.07
CA ALA A 92 -7.73 -4.30 18.36
C ALA A 92 -9.17 -3.80 18.08
N THR A 93 -9.30 -2.87 17.16
CA THR A 93 -10.54 -2.28 16.67
C THR A 93 -10.49 -2.12 15.15
N VAL A 94 -11.63 -1.85 14.50
CA VAL A 94 -11.67 -1.59 13.05
C VAL A 94 -10.77 -0.42 12.68
N GLU A 95 -10.78 0.64 13.49
CA GLU A 95 -9.91 1.81 13.30
C GLU A 95 -8.43 1.46 13.47
N GLY A 96 -8.09 0.67 14.52
CA GLY A 96 -6.71 0.25 14.74
C GLY A 96 -6.19 -0.68 13.66
N GLN A 97 -7.02 -1.59 13.13
CA GLN A 97 -6.68 -2.40 11.96
C GLN A 97 -6.45 -1.52 10.72
N PHE A 98 -7.29 -0.50 10.51
CA PHE A 98 -7.13 0.47 9.43
C PHE A 98 -5.79 1.23 9.56
N GLU A 99 -5.48 1.75 10.75
CA GLU A 99 -4.24 2.48 11.03
C GLU A 99 -3.01 1.58 10.81
N PHE A 100 -3.03 0.35 11.32
CA PHE A 100 -1.98 -0.64 11.09
C PHE A 100 -1.70 -0.86 9.60
N MET A 101 -2.74 -1.12 8.82
CA MET A 101 -2.60 -1.37 7.38
C MET A 101 -2.11 -0.13 6.62
N ASN A 102 -2.57 1.05 7.01
CA ASN A 102 -2.17 2.33 6.44
C ASN A 102 -0.69 2.64 6.70
N ASP A 103 -0.23 2.40 7.92
CA ASP A 103 1.16 2.62 8.28
C ASP A 103 2.09 1.58 7.65
N LEU A 104 1.63 0.31 7.55
CA LEU A 104 2.34 -0.74 6.82
C LEU A 104 2.55 -0.35 5.34
N GLU A 105 1.50 0.10 4.67
CA GLU A 105 1.62 0.59 3.30
C GLU A 105 2.62 1.75 3.20
N SER A 106 2.54 2.69 4.14
CA SER A 106 3.44 3.84 4.18
C SER A 106 4.91 3.43 4.32
N ILE A 107 5.25 2.52 5.23
CA ILE A 107 6.65 2.10 5.39
C ILE A 107 7.18 1.32 4.19
N ILE A 108 6.33 0.54 3.51
CA ILE A 108 6.69 -0.18 2.28
C ILE A 108 6.98 0.81 1.15
N LEU A 109 6.11 1.80 0.95
CA LEU A 109 6.29 2.84 -0.07
C LEU A 109 7.51 3.73 0.20
N ASN A 110 7.96 3.83 1.45
CA ASN A 110 9.15 4.61 1.83
C ASN A 110 10.45 3.80 1.85
N VAL A 111 10.45 2.57 1.36
CA VAL A 111 11.69 1.80 1.18
C VAL A 111 12.56 2.49 0.12
N PRO A 112 13.89 2.67 0.38
CA PRO A 112 14.78 3.37 -0.54
C PRO A 112 14.76 2.80 -1.97
N ASP A 113 14.94 3.67 -2.95
CA ASP A 113 15.03 3.36 -4.38
C ASP A 113 13.75 2.67 -4.94
N ASP A 114 12.58 2.99 -4.37
CA ASP A 114 11.28 2.43 -4.75
C ASP A 114 11.21 0.90 -4.71
N LYS A 115 12.01 0.28 -3.83
CA LYS A 115 12.14 -1.17 -3.75
C LYS A 115 11.08 -1.86 -2.88
N GLY A 116 10.24 -1.14 -2.18
CA GLY A 116 9.08 -1.69 -1.49
C GLY A 116 7.93 -1.92 -2.46
N ILE A 117 7.62 -3.17 -2.79
CA ILE A 117 6.68 -3.47 -3.88
C ILE A 117 5.25 -3.78 -3.41
N GLY A 118 5.02 -3.95 -2.12
CA GLY A 118 3.67 -4.18 -1.59
C GLY A 118 3.61 -5.19 -0.46
N TYR A 119 2.38 -5.59 -0.12
CA TYR A 119 2.11 -6.62 0.87
C TYR A 119 0.94 -7.51 0.46
N PHE A 120 0.86 -8.70 1.09
CA PHE A 120 -0.27 -9.62 1.01
C PHE A 120 -0.91 -9.75 2.39
N TYR A 121 -2.20 -9.49 2.47
CA TYR A 121 -2.96 -9.70 3.68
C TYR A 121 -3.33 -11.17 3.81
N TRP A 122 -3.08 -11.76 5.00
CA TRP A 122 -3.29 -13.19 5.25
C TRP A 122 -4.73 -13.47 5.66
N GLU A 123 -5.37 -14.43 4.98
CA GLU A 123 -6.73 -14.91 5.27
C GLU A 123 -7.77 -13.78 5.47
N PRO A 124 -7.88 -12.81 4.53
CA PRO A 124 -8.69 -11.61 4.73
C PRO A 124 -10.20 -11.89 4.83
N GLU A 125 -10.66 -13.04 4.32
CA GLU A 125 -12.06 -13.43 4.27
C GLU A 125 -12.43 -14.65 5.11
N TRP A 126 -11.53 -15.16 5.93
CA TRP A 126 -11.76 -16.37 6.72
C TRP A 126 -12.61 -16.10 7.96
N ILE A 127 -13.88 -15.75 7.74
CA ILE A 127 -14.89 -15.54 8.78
C ILE A 127 -15.34 -16.86 9.41
N PRO A 128 -15.93 -16.84 10.63
CA PRO A 128 -16.53 -18.02 11.25
C PRO A 128 -17.65 -18.60 10.38
N VAL A 129 -17.55 -19.89 10.04
CA VAL A 129 -18.58 -20.62 9.28
C VAL A 129 -18.87 -21.93 9.99
N GLU A 130 -20.13 -22.20 10.29
CA GLU A 130 -20.54 -23.44 10.95
C GLU A 130 -20.02 -24.68 10.20
N GLY A 131 -19.25 -25.51 10.88
CA GLY A 131 -18.62 -26.71 10.33
C GLY A 131 -17.40 -26.43 9.43
N GLY A 132 -16.99 -25.16 9.27
CA GLY A 132 -15.79 -24.77 8.55
C GLY A 132 -14.52 -25.25 9.25
N THR A 133 -13.53 -25.72 8.49
CA THR A 133 -12.22 -26.15 9.00
C THR A 133 -11.10 -25.60 8.15
N TYR A 134 -9.90 -25.47 8.72
CA TYR A 134 -8.68 -25.05 8.00
C TYR A 134 -8.20 -26.09 6.95
N ALA A 135 -8.76 -27.30 6.96
CA ALA A 135 -8.39 -28.35 6.03
C ALA A 135 -9.62 -29.07 5.46
N THR A 136 -9.50 -29.53 4.23
CA THR A 136 -10.51 -30.41 3.63
C THR A 136 -10.54 -31.76 4.33
N SER A 137 -11.68 -32.48 4.29
CA SER A 137 -11.80 -33.84 4.82
C SER A 137 -10.74 -34.80 4.24
N ALA A 138 -10.35 -34.61 2.99
CA ALA A 138 -9.27 -35.39 2.38
C ALA A 138 -7.88 -35.04 2.98
N GLY A 139 -7.60 -33.77 3.26
CA GLY A 139 -6.38 -33.34 3.93
C GLY A 139 -6.28 -33.85 5.36
N VAL A 140 -7.37 -33.80 6.11
CA VAL A 140 -7.49 -34.37 7.46
C VAL A 140 -7.21 -35.88 7.43
N ALA A 141 -7.84 -36.60 6.52
CA ALA A 141 -7.63 -38.06 6.38
C ALA A 141 -6.17 -38.40 6.00
N TYR A 142 -5.52 -37.58 5.13
CA TYR A 142 -4.12 -37.77 4.76
C TYR A 142 -3.17 -37.62 5.95
N LYS A 143 -3.42 -36.65 6.82
CA LYS A 143 -2.63 -36.43 8.04
C LYS A 143 -2.98 -37.41 9.17
N ASN A 144 -4.05 -38.17 9.05
CA ASN A 144 -4.62 -38.98 10.13
C ASN A 144 -4.86 -38.17 11.42
N ASP A 145 -5.41 -37.00 11.24
CA ASP A 145 -5.63 -35.99 12.27
C ASP A 145 -7.12 -35.78 12.53
N THR A 146 -7.44 -35.14 13.63
CA THR A 146 -8.79 -34.64 13.94
C THR A 146 -8.75 -33.12 13.91
N VAL A 147 -9.61 -32.53 13.10
CA VAL A 147 -9.77 -31.08 13.02
C VAL A 147 -11.09 -30.69 13.65
N THR A 148 -11.04 -29.84 14.67
CA THR A 148 -12.22 -29.17 15.20
C THR A 148 -12.69 -28.15 14.18
N PRO A 149 -13.98 -28.11 13.84
CA PRO A 149 -14.52 -27.04 13.01
C PRO A 149 -14.35 -25.69 13.72
N SER A 150 -13.46 -24.85 13.19
CA SER A 150 -13.13 -23.57 13.83
C SER A 150 -12.10 -22.81 13.02
N ASN A 151 -11.87 -21.58 13.39
CA ASN A 151 -10.97 -20.67 12.75
C ASN A 151 -10.27 -19.76 13.78
N THR A 152 -9.01 -19.94 13.98
CA THR A 152 -8.20 -19.15 14.94
C THR A 152 -7.77 -17.77 14.39
N TRP A 153 -8.24 -17.37 13.20
CA TRP A 153 -7.92 -16.12 12.52
C TRP A 153 -9.13 -15.22 12.32
N ASP A 154 -10.29 -15.59 12.81
CA ASP A 154 -11.55 -14.94 12.49
C ASP A 154 -11.62 -13.47 12.93
N ASN A 155 -10.87 -13.08 13.95
CA ASN A 155 -10.79 -11.72 14.44
C ASN A 155 -9.75 -10.83 13.69
N MET A 156 -9.04 -11.38 12.71
CA MET A 156 -8.07 -10.65 11.88
C MET A 156 -8.52 -10.48 10.42
N THR A 157 -9.74 -10.91 10.09
CA THR A 157 -10.31 -10.75 8.73
C THR A 157 -10.63 -9.29 8.41
N LEU A 158 -10.89 -9.00 7.12
CA LEU A 158 -11.40 -7.70 6.65
C LEU A 158 -12.94 -7.65 6.61
N PHE A 159 -13.57 -8.61 7.25
CA PHE A 159 -15.01 -8.74 7.41
C PHE A 159 -15.34 -9.04 8.88
N ASN A 160 -16.48 -8.57 9.35
CA ASN A 160 -16.94 -8.97 10.69
C ASN A 160 -17.46 -10.41 10.70
N PHE A 161 -17.77 -10.94 11.88
CA PHE A 161 -18.27 -12.32 12.04
C PHE A 161 -19.55 -12.64 11.27
N GLN A 162 -20.28 -11.64 10.80
CA GLN A 162 -21.49 -11.78 9.98
C GLN A 162 -21.20 -11.63 8.47
N GLY A 163 -19.93 -11.48 8.08
CA GLY A 163 -19.53 -11.34 6.69
C GLY A 163 -19.72 -9.96 6.08
N ASN A 164 -19.95 -8.92 6.89
CA ASN A 164 -19.99 -7.55 6.40
C ASN A 164 -18.57 -6.97 6.35
N ALA A 165 -18.22 -6.34 5.22
CA ALA A 165 -16.92 -5.70 5.05
C ALA A 165 -16.69 -4.62 6.13
N LEU A 166 -15.51 -4.61 6.71
CA LEU A 166 -15.05 -3.60 7.66
C LEU A 166 -14.50 -2.38 6.92
N ASP A 167 -14.54 -1.23 7.57
CA ASP A 167 -14.03 0.01 6.99
C ASP A 167 -12.51 -0.04 6.72
N SER A 168 -11.78 -0.90 7.43
CA SER A 168 -10.35 -1.15 7.20
C SER A 168 -10.02 -1.64 5.79
N ILE A 169 -10.95 -2.32 5.10
CA ILE A 169 -10.77 -2.76 3.70
C ILE A 169 -10.53 -1.58 2.73
N LYS A 170 -10.95 -0.36 3.13
CA LYS A 170 -10.74 0.85 2.32
C LYS A 170 -9.28 1.19 2.10
N VAL A 171 -8.37 0.70 2.94
CA VAL A 171 -6.92 0.86 2.72
C VAL A 171 -6.50 0.21 1.40
N LEU A 172 -7.08 -0.95 1.05
CA LEU A 172 -6.76 -1.66 -0.19
C LEU A 172 -7.29 -0.96 -1.46
N ASN A 173 -8.21 -0.04 -1.29
CA ASN A 173 -8.82 0.72 -2.38
C ASN A 173 -8.74 2.22 -2.13
N LYS A 174 -7.57 2.70 -1.72
CA LYS A 174 -7.34 4.14 -1.71
C LYS A 174 -7.46 4.64 -3.13
N PRO A 175 -8.43 5.50 -3.45
CA PRO A 175 -8.40 6.17 -4.73
C PRO A 175 -7.05 6.90 -4.80
N CYS A 176 -6.35 6.77 -5.92
CA CYS A 176 -5.25 7.68 -6.21
C CYS A 176 -5.83 9.09 -6.11
N GLU A 177 -5.61 9.78 -4.99
CA GLU A 177 -6.03 11.16 -4.87
C GLU A 177 -5.31 11.94 -5.95
N ASN A 178 -6.09 12.42 -6.91
CA ASN A 178 -5.52 13.31 -7.89
C ASN A 178 -5.25 14.66 -7.21
N LEU A 179 -3.99 14.89 -6.87
CA LEU A 179 -3.56 16.14 -6.25
C LEU A 179 -3.79 17.35 -7.15
N LEU A 180 -3.89 17.13 -8.47
CA LEU A 180 -4.18 18.18 -9.43
C LEU A 180 -5.69 18.43 -9.51
N THR A 181 -6.08 19.67 -9.45
CA THR A 181 -7.45 20.13 -9.74
C THR A 181 -7.56 20.64 -11.15
N ASN A 182 -8.74 20.57 -11.77
CA ASN A 182 -9.00 20.99 -13.15
C ASN A 182 -8.00 20.36 -14.15
N ILE A 183 -7.81 19.05 -14.04
CA ILE A 183 -6.82 18.29 -14.84
C ILE A 183 -7.20 18.14 -16.30
N SER A 184 -8.50 18.14 -16.59
CA SER A 184 -9.07 18.11 -17.94
C SER A 184 -9.40 19.51 -18.49
N PHE A 185 -9.13 20.57 -17.73
CA PHE A 185 -9.35 21.97 -18.09
C PHE A 185 -10.82 22.36 -18.35
N GLU A 186 -11.78 21.63 -17.80
CA GLU A 186 -13.21 21.79 -18.04
C GLU A 186 -13.84 23.01 -17.32
N GLN A 187 -13.21 23.53 -16.23
CA GLN A 187 -13.88 24.44 -15.32
C GLN A 187 -14.17 25.84 -15.88
N ASN A 188 -13.48 26.29 -16.89
CA ASN A 188 -13.57 27.69 -17.35
C ASN A 188 -13.98 27.83 -18.82
N GLY A 189 -14.22 26.74 -19.54
CA GLY A 189 -14.38 26.83 -20.97
C GLY A 189 -13.10 27.36 -21.67
N ILE A 190 -13.23 28.15 -22.74
CA ILE A 190 -12.09 28.75 -23.42
C ILE A 190 -11.53 29.90 -22.59
N THR A 191 -10.27 29.78 -22.15
CA THR A 191 -9.59 30.79 -21.31
C THR A 191 -8.08 30.70 -21.44
N THR A 192 -7.41 31.83 -21.22
CA THR A 192 -5.94 31.93 -21.08
C THR A 192 -5.47 31.81 -19.62
N SER A 193 -6.40 31.66 -18.69
CA SER A 193 -6.14 31.56 -17.26
C SER A 193 -6.96 30.41 -16.65
N PRO A 194 -6.57 29.15 -16.92
CA PRO A 194 -7.30 27.99 -16.40
C PRO A 194 -7.30 27.97 -14.87
N SER A 195 -8.44 27.76 -14.25
CA SER A 195 -8.58 27.67 -12.80
C SER A 195 -7.64 26.63 -12.19
N GLY A 196 -6.91 27.06 -11.17
CA GLY A 196 -5.98 26.19 -10.44
C GLY A 196 -4.63 25.99 -11.11
N TRP A 197 -4.34 26.68 -12.20
CA TRP A 197 -3.07 26.65 -12.91
C TRP A 197 -2.47 28.05 -13.03
N ASN A 198 -1.16 28.15 -13.03
CA ASN A 198 -0.45 29.38 -13.33
C ASN A 198 0.06 29.31 -14.77
N VAL A 199 -0.11 30.38 -15.48
CA VAL A 199 0.43 30.55 -16.83
C VAL A 199 1.53 31.62 -16.79
N TRP A 200 2.67 31.31 -17.38
CA TRP A 200 3.78 32.22 -17.56
C TRP A 200 4.14 32.29 -19.04
N THR A 201 4.36 33.49 -19.54
CA THR A 201 4.86 33.75 -20.89
C THR A 201 6.05 34.72 -20.82
N SER A 202 6.98 34.57 -21.73
CA SER A 202 8.20 35.41 -21.79
C SER A 202 7.92 36.84 -22.23
N ASP A 203 6.83 37.05 -22.96
CA ASP A 203 6.39 38.34 -23.47
C ASP A 203 4.88 38.52 -23.25
N SER A 204 4.47 39.72 -22.89
CA SER A 204 3.05 40.08 -22.73
C SER A 204 2.26 40.06 -24.04
N SER A 205 2.93 40.07 -25.19
CA SER A 205 2.30 39.87 -26.50
C SER A 205 1.86 38.43 -26.75
N ASP A 206 2.36 37.48 -25.94
CA ASP A 206 2.09 36.06 -26.04
C ASP A 206 0.90 35.62 -25.16
N GLU A 207 0.04 36.54 -24.73
CA GLU A 207 -1.07 36.27 -23.80
C GLU A 207 -2.05 35.18 -24.28
N ASN A 208 -2.13 34.94 -25.58
CA ASN A 208 -3.02 33.94 -26.17
C ASN A 208 -2.29 32.64 -26.57
N THR A 209 -0.99 32.56 -26.41
CA THR A 209 -0.17 31.40 -26.77
C THR A 209 -0.56 30.15 -25.98
N VAL A 210 -0.94 30.37 -24.73
CA VAL A 210 -1.47 29.30 -23.86
C VAL A 210 -2.95 29.57 -23.62
N ARG A 211 -3.79 28.62 -24.00
CA ARG A 211 -5.24 28.71 -23.78
C ARG A 211 -5.88 27.35 -23.72
N THR A 212 -7.07 27.29 -23.16
CA THR A 212 -7.95 26.15 -23.32
C THR A 212 -8.75 26.28 -24.63
N GLU A 213 -8.91 25.19 -25.34
CA GLU A 213 -9.69 25.10 -26.59
C GLU A 213 -10.71 23.99 -26.50
N TYR A 214 -11.87 24.19 -27.13
CA TYR A 214 -12.92 23.19 -27.28
C TYR A 214 -12.54 22.17 -28.36
N GLY A 215 -12.79 20.90 -28.08
CA GLY A 215 -12.66 19.80 -29.03
C GLY A 215 -11.27 19.13 -29.04
N ASP A 216 -11.22 17.92 -29.56
CA ASP A 216 -10.03 17.06 -29.62
C ASP A 216 -9.36 16.86 -28.25
N ALA A 217 -10.12 16.93 -27.13
CA ALA A 217 -9.64 16.66 -25.81
C ALA A 217 -9.52 15.14 -25.57
N TYR A 218 -8.57 14.71 -24.72
CA TYR A 218 -8.45 13.31 -24.31
C TYR A 218 -9.59 12.90 -23.38
N ASP A 219 -9.99 13.83 -22.49
CA ASP A 219 -11.08 13.66 -21.53
C ASP A 219 -11.86 14.97 -21.43
N GLY A 220 -13.18 14.91 -21.51
CA GLY A 220 -14.07 16.06 -21.50
C GLY A 220 -14.15 16.79 -22.87
N ASP A 221 -14.45 18.08 -22.79
CA ASP A 221 -14.71 18.95 -23.94
C ASP A 221 -13.56 19.90 -24.27
N TYR A 222 -12.63 20.14 -23.33
CA TYR A 222 -11.58 21.13 -23.43
C TYR A 222 -10.18 20.52 -23.31
N LYS A 223 -9.23 21.11 -23.99
CA LYS A 223 -7.79 20.78 -23.92
C LYS A 223 -6.95 22.01 -23.66
N LEU A 224 -5.76 21.85 -23.11
CA LEU A 224 -4.75 22.89 -23.01
C LEU A 224 -3.93 22.94 -24.31
N THR A 225 -3.86 24.12 -24.93
CA THR A 225 -3.15 24.34 -26.18
C THR A 225 -2.01 25.33 -25.97
N PHE A 226 -0.85 25.00 -26.53
CA PHE A 226 0.32 25.86 -26.67
C PHE A 226 0.53 26.11 -28.18
N TRP A 227 0.20 27.29 -28.63
CA TRP A 227 0.36 27.60 -30.05
C TRP A 227 0.44 29.12 -30.33
N ASP A 228 1.39 29.49 -31.14
CA ASP A 228 1.51 30.83 -31.73
C ASP A 228 2.10 30.73 -33.14
N ASP A 229 1.97 31.78 -33.95
CA ASP A 229 2.59 31.90 -35.27
C ASP A 229 4.01 32.49 -35.23
N LYS A 230 4.54 32.78 -34.05
CA LYS A 230 5.87 33.30 -33.75
C LYS A 230 6.61 32.39 -32.78
N GLU A 231 7.91 32.64 -32.60
CA GLU A 231 8.66 32.05 -31.50
C GLU A 231 8.07 32.49 -30.16
N TYR A 232 7.82 31.55 -29.27
CA TYR A 232 7.31 31.82 -27.93
C TYR A 232 8.02 30.99 -26.89
N SER A 233 7.99 31.48 -25.65
CA SER A 233 8.40 30.72 -24.47
C SER A 233 7.32 30.88 -23.38
N CYS A 234 6.71 29.79 -23.02
CA CYS A 234 5.65 29.80 -22.03
C CYS A 234 5.66 28.52 -21.18
N SER A 235 4.99 28.56 -20.05
CA SER A 235 4.76 27.39 -19.20
C SER A 235 3.42 27.47 -18.51
N VAL A 236 2.84 26.30 -18.27
CA VAL A 236 1.71 26.12 -17.35
C VAL A 236 2.19 25.27 -16.19
N TYR A 237 1.99 25.75 -14.99
CA TYR A 237 2.50 25.07 -13.81
C TYR A 237 1.59 25.22 -12.60
N LYS A 238 1.78 24.32 -11.66
CA LYS A 238 1.18 24.38 -10.34
C LYS A 238 2.22 24.00 -9.30
N THR A 239 2.24 24.74 -8.20
CA THR A 239 3.16 24.47 -7.09
C THR A 239 2.38 23.91 -5.92
N TYR A 240 2.88 22.81 -5.39
CA TYR A 240 2.37 22.22 -4.17
C TYR A 240 3.40 22.35 -3.06
N THR A 241 2.92 22.67 -1.87
CA THR A 241 3.73 22.67 -0.64
C THR A 241 3.16 21.63 0.31
N ASN A 242 4.02 21.05 1.16
CA ASN A 242 3.62 20.04 2.15
C ASN A 242 2.98 18.79 1.54
N ILE A 243 3.48 18.36 0.39
CA ILE A 243 3.08 17.07 -0.17
C ILE A 243 3.62 15.99 0.79
N PRO A 244 2.78 15.04 1.25
CA PRO A 244 3.23 13.93 2.09
C PRO A 244 4.34 13.14 1.41
N ASN A 245 5.21 12.50 2.18
CA ASN A 245 6.18 11.57 1.60
C ASN A 245 5.42 10.39 0.95
N GLY A 246 5.84 10.00 -0.24
CA GLY A 246 5.17 8.93 -0.98
C GLY A 246 5.63 8.84 -2.42
N THR A 247 5.15 7.83 -3.12
CA THR A 247 5.36 7.67 -4.57
C THR A 247 4.25 8.38 -5.33
N TYR A 248 4.64 9.21 -6.29
CA TYR A 248 3.71 9.98 -7.12
C TYR A 248 3.85 9.56 -8.58
N LYS A 249 2.71 9.29 -9.21
CA LYS A 249 2.66 9.09 -10.65
C LYS A 249 2.19 10.37 -11.33
N PHE A 250 2.99 10.90 -12.25
CA PHE A 250 2.59 11.98 -13.13
C PHE A 250 2.26 11.42 -14.52
N SER A 251 1.13 11.84 -15.07
CA SER A 251 0.69 11.45 -16.42
C SER A 251 0.22 12.69 -17.18
N ILE A 252 0.56 12.77 -18.44
CA ILE A 252 0.10 13.79 -19.38
C ILE A 252 -0.34 13.10 -20.67
N TRP A 253 -1.42 13.60 -21.26
CA TRP A 253 -2.03 13.07 -22.47
C TRP A 253 -2.12 14.14 -23.54
#